data_aff92c6cce620d84ea0204060c136d42
#
_entry.id   aff92c6cce620d84ea0204060c136d42
#
_cell.length_a   1.000
_cell.length_b   1.000
_cell.length_c   1.000
_cell.angle_alpha   90.00
_cell.angle_beta   90.00
_cell.angle_gamma   90.00
#
_symmetry.space_group_name_H-M   'P 1'
#
loop_
_entity.id
_entity.type
_entity.pdbx_description
1 polymer ?
#
loop_
_entity_poly.entity_id
_entity_poly.type
_entity_poly.pdbx_seq_one_letter_code
_entity_poly.pdbx_strand_id
1 'polypeptide(L)'
;GALSPWKIIVFKGKSRQTFGKSFLGKRFKELNPSASEDDVFYEENRFLRAGVVVCVVSSPVPHKKIPIWEMQLSSAAVCQNILLCAQSLGYAAQWLTEWYSYDQVITQELTNNNNDRISGFIYIGKKENEPKERIRPELSKVVSYWEEF
;
A
#
# COMPACT_ATOMS: atom_id res chain seq x y z
N GLY A 1 22.32 -1.46 9.51
CA GLY A 1 21.78 -2.17 10.68
C GLY A 1 20.30 -2.45 10.55
N ALA A 2 19.80 -3.40 11.31
CA ALA A 2 18.40 -3.81 11.27
C ALA A 2 17.50 -2.81 12.02
N LEU A 3 17.18 -1.68 11.39
CA LEU A 3 16.34 -0.63 12.00
C LEU A 3 14.84 -0.95 11.95
N SER A 4 14.43 -1.81 11.00
CA SER A 4 13.00 -2.13 10.75
C SER A 4 12.12 -0.87 10.70
N PRO A 5 12.41 0.10 9.82
CA PRO A 5 11.76 1.42 9.80
C PRO A 5 10.38 1.36 9.13
N TRP A 6 9.61 0.32 9.45
CA TRP A 6 8.30 0.06 8.89
C TRP A 6 7.41 -0.70 9.87
N LYS A 7 6.11 -0.58 9.67
CA LYS A 7 5.07 -1.32 10.39
C LYS A 7 4.18 -2.04 9.37
N ILE A 8 3.60 -3.15 9.77
CA ILE A 8 2.68 -3.93 8.95
C ILE A 8 1.35 -4.04 9.69
N ILE A 9 0.26 -3.66 9.02
CA ILE A 9 -1.10 -3.76 9.54
C ILE A 9 -1.91 -4.68 8.62
N VAL A 10 -2.51 -5.72 9.17
CA VAL A 10 -3.23 -6.73 8.40
C VAL A 10 -4.74 -6.59 8.62
N PHE A 11 -5.48 -6.40 7.55
CA PHE A 11 -6.94 -6.40 7.52
C PHE A 11 -7.44 -7.72 6.96
N LYS A 12 -8.15 -8.50 7.79
CA LYS A 12 -8.77 -9.77 7.42
C LYS A 12 -10.15 -9.92 8.07
N GLY A 13 -11.00 -10.76 7.50
CA GLY A 13 -12.34 -10.99 8.05
C GLY A 13 -13.13 -9.68 8.19
N LYS A 14 -13.75 -9.47 9.34
CA LYS A 14 -14.60 -8.29 9.62
C LYS A 14 -13.83 -6.97 9.65
N SER A 15 -12.53 -6.97 9.98
CA SER A 15 -11.75 -5.73 10.07
C SER A 15 -11.69 -4.95 8.74
N ARG A 16 -11.75 -5.62 7.60
CA ARG A 16 -11.83 -4.99 6.27
C ARG A 16 -13.10 -4.15 6.12
N GLN A 17 -14.24 -4.73 6.50
CA GLN A 17 -15.53 -4.04 6.43
C GLN A 17 -15.61 -2.91 7.45
N THR A 18 -15.18 -3.16 8.68
CA THR A 18 -15.17 -2.14 9.74
C THR A 18 -14.33 -0.94 9.34
N PHE A 19 -13.11 -1.15 8.85
CA PHE A 19 -12.25 -0.07 8.41
C PHE A 19 -12.84 0.69 7.22
N GLY A 20 -13.38 -0.02 6.23
CA GLY A 20 -14.05 0.60 5.09
C GLY A 20 -15.19 1.54 5.51
N LYS A 21 -16.11 1.06 6.34
CA LYS A 21 -17.26 1.86 6.79
C LYS A 21 -16.89 2.97 7.76
N SER A 22 -16.07 2.66 8.78
CA SER A 22 -15.81 3.62 9.86
C SER A 22 -14.79 4.70 9.48
N PHE A 23 -13.93 4.42 8.49
CA PHE A 23 -12.87 5.35 8.10
C PHE A 23 -12.93 5.74 6.61
N LEU A 24 -12.90 4.81 5.67
CA LEU A 24 -12.81 5.17 4.25
C LEU A 24 -14.07 5.88 3.76
N GLY A 25 -15.24 5.29 3.92
CA GLY A 25 -16.51 5.89 3.45
C GLY A 25 -16.80 7.21 4.14
N LYS A 26 -16.61 7.25 5.47
CA LYS A 26 -16.78 8.47 6.26
C LYS A 26 -15.84 9.59 5.77
N ARG A 27 -14.54 9.29 5.66
CA ARG A 27 -13.55 10.28 5.24
C ARG A 27 -13.77 10.73 3.81
N PHE A 28 -14.14 9.80 2.92
CA PHE A 28 -14.47 10.13 1.54
C PHE A 28 -15.65 11.11 1.45
N LYS A 29 -16.71 10.89 2.24
CA LYS A 29 -17.87 11.80 2.30
C LYS A 29 -17.53 13.19 2.87
N GLU A 30 -16.63 13.25 3.87
CA GLU A 30 -16.12 14.52 4.40
C GLU A 30 -15.37 15.32 3.34
N LEU A 31 -14.51 14.64 2.53
CA LEU A 31 -13.74 15.28 1.45
C LEU A 31 -14.60 15.62 0.23
N ASN A 32 -15.70 14.90 0.02
CA ASN A 32 -16.59 15.03 -1.12
C ASN A 32 -18.06 15.15 -0.65
N PRO A 33 -18.48 16.31 -0.12
CA PRO A 33 -19.83 16.47 0.45
C PRO A 33 -20.96 16.19 -0.54
N SER A 34 -20.72 16.38 -1.85
CA SER A 34 -21.69 16.14 -2.93
C SER A 34 -21.67 14.70 -3.47
N ALA A 35 -20.79 13.81 -2.96
CA ALA A 35 -20.73 12.42 -3.40
C ALA A 35 -22.08 11.71 -3.17
N SER A 36 -22.46 10.85 -4.12
CA SER A 36 -23.66 10.03 -4.00
C SER A 36 -23.50 8.94 -2.92
N GLU A 37 -24.61 8.32 -2.53
CA GLU A 37 -24.57 7.16 -1.63
C GLU A 37 -23.82 5.98 -2.27
N ASP A 38 -23.96 5.81 -3.58
CA ASP A 38 -23.24 4.77 -4.33
C ASP A 38 -21.73 4.97 -4.33
N ASP A 39 -21.26 6.23 -4.47
CA ASP A 39 -19.85 6.57 -4.38
C ASP A 39 -19.28 6.24 -2.99
N VAL A 40 -20.01 6.61 -1.94
CA VAL A 40 -19.64 6.32 -0.55
C VAL A 40 -19.60 4.81 -0.32
N PHE A 41 -20.64 4.10 -0.76
CA PHE A 41 -20.72 2.65 -0.65
C PHE A 41 -19.57 1.96 -1.38
N TYR A 42 -19.16 2.45 -2.54
CA TYR A 42 -18.00 1.96 -3.26
C TYR A 42 -16.71 2.09 -2.42
N GLU A 43 -16.50 3.24 -1.80
CA GLU A 43 -15.33 3.48 -0.96
C GLU A 43 -15.34 2.63 0.33
N GLU A 44 -16.50 2.46 0.95
CA GLU A 44 -16.67 1.57 2.11
C GLU A 44 -16.28 0.11 1.82
N ASN A 45 -16.47 -0.32 0.58
CA ASN A 45 -16.24 -1.71 0.19
C ASN A 45 -14.87 -1.96 -0.47
N ARG A 46 -14.00 -0.95 -0.56
CA ARG A 46 -12.69 -1.07 -1.19
C ARG A 46 -11.86 -2.24 -0.65
N PHE A 47 -11.83 -2.44 0.65
CA PHE A 47 -11.05 -3.52 1.27
C PHE A 47 -11.68 -4.90 1.13
N LEU A 48 -12.94 -4.98 0.72
CA LEU A 48 -13.61 -6.25 0.43
C LEU A 48 -13.26 -6.85 -0.93
N ARG A 49 -12.56 -6.11 -1.80
CA ARG A 49 -12.09 -6.58 -3.12
C ARG A 49 -11.08 -7.73 -3.04
N ALA A 50 -10.48 -7.98 -1.87
CA ALA A 50 -9.54 -9.07 -1.66
C ALA A 50 -9.77 -9.77 -0.32
N GLY A 51 -9.30 -11.01 -0.19
CA GLY A 51 -9.43 -11.78 1.04
C GLY A 51 -8.67 -11.20 2.22
N VAL A 52 -7.52 -10.57 1.93
CA VAL A 52 -6.65 -9.88 2.90
C VAL A 52 -6.13 -8.59 2.26
N VAL A 53 -6.03 -7.54 3.07
CA VAL A 53 -5.33 -6.32 2.70
C VAL A 53 -4.24 -6.07 3.73
N VAL A 54 -3.01 -5.87 3.27
CA VAL A 54 -1.85 -5.57 4.11
C VAL A 54 -1.42 -4.14 3.87
N CYS A 55 -1.50 -3.30 4.90
CA CYS A 55 -0.94 -1.96 4.87
C CYS A 55 0.53 -2.01 5.32
N VAL A 56 1.41 -1.47 4.51
CA VAL A 56 2.81 -1.24 4.86
C VAL A 56 3.00 0.24 5.13
N VAL A 57 3.49 0.54 6.31
CA VAL A 57 3.74 1.90 6.79
C VAL A 57 5.24 2.12 6.85
N SER A 58 5.73 3.16 6.20
CA SER A 58 7.08 3.69 6.41
C SER A 58 7.11 4.49 7.71
N SER A 59 7.92 4.08 8.66
CA SER A 59 8.05 4.66 10.00
C SER A 59 9.53 5.00 10.28
N PRO A 60 10.10 5.98 9.55
CA PRO A 60 11.50 6.32 9.70
C PRO A 60 11.76 6.99 11.05
N VAL A 61 12.94 6.72 11.61
CA VAL A 61 13.41 7.33 12.86
C VAL A 61 14.70 8.11 12.60
N PRO A 62 14.95 9.22 13.31
CA PRO A 62 16.22 9.92 13.21
C PRO A 62 17.40 8.98 13.51
N HIS A 63 18.40 8.95 12.63
CA HIS A 63 19.56 8.09 12.79
C HIS A 63 20.84 8.80 12.27
N LYS A 64 21.96 8.68 13.01
CA LYS A 64 23.20 9.41 12.70
C LYS A 64 23.86 9.01 11.37
N LYS A 65 23.68 7.75 10.95
CA LYS A 65 24.39 7.17 9.79
C LYS A 65 23.48 6.81 8.63
N ILE A 66 22.17 6.59 8.89
CA ILE A 66 21.25 6.08 7.91
C ILE A 66 20.22 7.16 7.59
N PRO A 67 20.20 7.66 6.35
CA PRO A 67 19.27 8.71 5.96
C PRO A 67 17.83 8.17 5.86
N ILE A 68 16.86 9.06 6.02
CA ILE A 68 15.43 8.76 5.92
C ILE A 68 15.10 8.08 4.57
N TRP A 69 15.75 8.52 3.50
CA TRP A 69 15.58 7.94 2.16
C TRP A 69 15.81 6.42 2.11
N GLU A 70 16.88 5.92 2.72
CA GLU A 70 17.14 4.48 2.77
C GLU A 70 16.09 3.72 3.58
N MET A 71 15.56 4.37 4.63
CA MET A 71 14.47 3.79 5.43
C MET A 71 13.16 3.70 4.64
N GLN A 72 12.87 4.71 3.80
CA GLN A 72 11.72 4.69 2.90
C GLN A 72 11.86 3.61 1.82
N LEU A 73 13.04 3.48 1.22
CA LEU A 73 13.34 2.40 0.26
C LEU A 73 13.17 1.01 0.90
N SER A 74 13.57 0.86 2.18
CA SER A 74 13.36 -0.38 2.93
C SER A 74 11.88 -0.74 3.06
N SER A 75 11.00 0.22 3.31
CA SER A 75 9.55 -0.04 3.39
C SER A 75 8.94 -0.39 2.02
N ALA A 76 9.42 0.23 0.93
CA ALA A 76 9.02 -0.15 -0.43
C ALA A 76 9.47 -1.58 -0.78
N ALA A 77 10.68 -1.98 -0.36
CA ALA A 77 11.16 -3.34 -0.53
C ALA A 77 10.28 -4.37 0.22
N VAL A 78 9.75 -4.03 1.39
CA VAL A 78 8.77 -4.87 2.11
C VAL A 78 7.51 -5.07 1.26
N CYS A 79 6.97 -4.02 0.64
CA CYS A 79 5.83 -4.14 -0.27
C CYS A 79 6.12 -5.13 -1.41
N GLN A 80 7.28 -4.99 -2.06
CA GLN A 80 7.68 -5.88 -3.15
C GLN A 80 7.86 -7.33 -2.68
N ASN A 81 8.46 -7.54 -1.50
CA ASN A 81 8.63 -8.87 -0.93
C ASN A 81 7.28 -9.54 -0.63
N ILE A 82 6.30 -8.79 -0.10
CA ILE A 82 4.94 -9.31 0.13
C ILE A 82 4.30 -9.74 -1.19
N LEU A 83 4.44 -8.97 -2.28
CA LEU A 83 3.95 -9.36 -3.60
C LEU A 83 4.57 -10.68 -4.08
N LEU A 84 5.89 -10.80 -4.01
CA LEU A 84 6.62 -11.99 -4.43
C LEU A 84 6.23 -13.22 -3.58
N CYS A 85 6.13 -13.05 -2.27
CA CYS A 85 5.70 -14.12 -1.37
C CYS A 85 4.26 -14.57 -1.67
N ALA A 86 3.32 -13.64 -1.87
CA ALA A 86 1.94 -13.97 -2.21
C ALA A 86 1.87 -14.77 -3.52
N GLN A 87 2.60 -14.35 -4.55
CA GLN A 87 2.66 -15.05 -5.84
C GLN A 87 3.30 -16.43 -5.71
N SER A 88 4.39 -16.58 -4.95
CA SER A 88 5.05 -17.87 -4.72
C SER A 88 4.15 -18.88 -3.98
N LEU A 89 3.20 -18.38 -3.20
CA LEU A 89 2.19 -19.17 -2.50
C LEU A 89 0.91 -19.41 -3.36
N GLY A 90 0.91 -19.00 -4.63
CA GLY A 90 -0.21 -19.21 -5.55
C GLY A 90 -1.35 -18.20 -5.43
N TYR A 91 -1.16 -17.09 -4.70
CA TYR A 91 -2.14 -16.02 -4.61
C TYR A 91 -1.91 -14.93 -5.66
N ALA A 92 -2.99 -14.24 -6.04
CA ALA A 92 -2.88 -12.96 -6.73
C ALA A 92 -2.64 -11.86 -5.70
N ALA A 93 -1.80 -10.89 -6.06
CA ALA A 93 -1.55 -9.73 -5.22
C ALA A 93 -1.34 -8.46 -6.05
N GLN A 94 -1.78 -7.33 -5.50
CA GLN A 94 -1.61 -6.02 -6.12
C GLN A 94 -1.24 -4.98 -5.07
N TRP A 95 -0.19 -4.22 -5.33
CA TRP A 95 0.20 -3.06 -4.54
C TRP A 95 -0.47 -1.82 -5.08
N LEU A 96 -1.28 -1.17 -4.25
CA LEU A 96 -2.01 0.07 -4.53
C LEU A 96 -1.66 1.12 -3.48
N THR A 97 -1.64 2.38 -3.89
CA THR A 97 -1.58 3.50 -2.98
C THR A 97 -2.94 4.17 -2.79
N GLU A 98 -3.74 4.38 -3.82
CA GLU A 98 -5.07 5.00 -3.74
C GLU A 98 -5.07 6.32 -2.92
N TRP A 99 -6.16 7.08 -2.92
CA TRP A 99 -6.26 8.37 -2.24
C TRP A 99 -6.01 8.29 -0.72
N TYR A 100 -6.51 7.25 -0.08
CA TYR A 100 -6.40 7.05 1.36
C TYR A 100 -4.98 6.74 1.87
N SER A 101 -4.05 6.42 0.98
CA SER A 101 -2.63 6.32 1.34
C SER A 101 -1.98 7.68 1.58
N TYR A 102 -2.58 8.73 1.04
CA TYR A 102 -2.07 10.11 1.15
C TYR A 102 -2.85 10.96 2.14
N ASP A 103 -3.98 10.44 2.65
CA ASP A 103 -4.80 11.15 3.64
C ASP A 103 -4.17 11.03 5.03
N GLN A 104 -3.92 12.19 5.65
CA GLN A 104 -3.26 12.23 6.96
C GLN A 104 -4.16 11.73 8.09
N VAL A 105 -5.47 11.91 8.00
CA VAL A 105 -6.42 11.41 9.01
C VAL A 105 -6.40 9.89 9.02
N ILE A 106 -6.45 9.27 7.84
CA ILE A 106 -6.34 7.80 7.69
C ILE A 106 -4.98 7.30 8.19
N THR A 107 -3.89 8.01 7.84
CA THR A 107 -2.55 7.63 8.29
C THR A 107 -2.44 7.71 9.81
N GLN A 108 -2.94 8.77 10.43
CA GLN A 108 -2.92 8.92 11.88
C GLN A 108 -3.74 7.85 12.61
N GLU A 109 -4.91 7.51 12.07
CA GLU A 109 -5.74 6.44 12.62
C GLU A 109 -5.01 5.09 12.64
N LEU A 110 -4.22 4.80 11.60
CA LEU A 110 -3.48 3.56 11.48
C LEU A 110 -2.18 3.54 12.29
N THR A 111 -1.55 4.67 12.53
CA THR A 111 -0.16 4.70 13.04
C THR A 111 0.01 5.50 14.33
N ASN A 112 -0.88 6.44 14.58
CA ASN A 112 -0.80 7.40 15.68
C ASN A 112 0.54 8.18 15.71
N ASN A 113 1.13 8.43 14.51
CA ASN A 113 2.41 9.12 14.37
C ASN A 113 2.43 9.98 13.09
N ASN A 114 2.63 11.28 13.23
CA ASN A 114 2.62 12.25 12.12
C ASN A 114 3.78 12.09 11.11
N ASN A 115 4.85 11.44 11.52
CA ASN A 115 6.03 11.22 10.66
C ASN A 115 5.88 9.96 9.80
N ASP A 116 4.91 9.10 10.11
CA ASP A 116 4.66 7.89 9.35
C ASP A 116 4.01 8.22 7.99
N ARG A 117 4.25 7.36 7.01
CA ARG A 117 3.64 7.44 5.68
C ARG A 117 3.24 6.04 5.23
N ILE A 118 2.08 5.93 4.61
CA ILE A 118 1.65 4.67 4.03
C ILE A 118 2.46 4.43 2.75
N SER A 119 3.24 3.35 2.71
CA SER A 119 3.97 2.92 1.51
C SER A 119 3.03 2.25 0.50
N GLY A 120 1.96 1.67 0.97
CA GLY A 120 0.88 1.13 0.14
C GLY A 120 0.05 0.09 0.86
N PHE A 121 -1.01 -0.31 0.17
CA PHE A 121 -1.90 -1.40 0.55
C PHE A 121 -1.72 -2.55 -0.44
N ILE A 122 -1.36 -3.73 0.05
CA ILE A 122 -1.21 -4.92 -0.75
C ILE A 122 -2.49 -5.75 -0.60
N TYR A 123 -3.25 -5.84 -1.69
CA TYR A 123 -4.45 -6.64 -1.79
C TYR A 123 -4.08 -8.06 -2.20
N ILE A 124 -4.46 -9.05 -1.39
CA ILE A 124 -4.10 -10.45 -1.60
C ILE A 124 -5.38 -11.30 -1.64
N GLY A 125 -5.53 -12.09 -2.71
CA GLY A 125 -6.70 -12.92 -2.92
C GLY A 125 -6.41 -14.15 -3.78
N LYS A 126 -7.44 -14.96 -3.99
CA LYS A 126 -7.37 -16.05 -4.96
C LYS A 126 -7.26 -15.47 -6.37
N LYS A 127 -6.49 -16.15 -7.21
CA LYS A 127 -6.39 -15.82 -8.63
C LYS A 127 -7.63 -16.35 -9.34
N GLU A 128 -8.47 -15.48 -9.87
CA GLU A 128 -9.68 -15.86 -10.62
C GLU A 128 -9.39 -15.92 -12.11
N ASN A 129 -8.58 -15.02 -12.63
CA ASN A 129 -8.22 -14.93 -14.04
C ASN A 129 -6.71 -14.72 -14.20
N GLU A 130 -6.16 -15.13 -15.36
CA GLU A 130 -4.79 -14.77 -15.69
C GLU A 130 -4.71 -13.24 -15.92
N PRO A 131 -3.75 -12.55 -15.28
CA PRO A 131 -3.58 -11.13 -15.49
C PRO A 131 -3.14 -10.87 -16.94
N LYS A 132 -3.70 -9.82 -17.54
CA LYS A 132 -3.20 -9.35 -18.84
C LYS A 132 -1.78 -8.82 -18.68
N GLU A 133 -0.91 -9.20 -19.63
CA GLU A 133 0.46 -8.70 -19.66
C GLU A 133 0.45 -7.17 -19.84
N ARG A 134 1.27 -6.49 -19.09
CA ARG A 134 1.47 -5.04 -19.21
C ARG A 134 2.60 -4.75 -20.18
N ILE A 135 2.45 -3.72 -20.98
CA ILE A 135 3.54 -3.20 -21.82
C ILE A 135 4.71 -2.81 -20.88
N ARG A 136 5.87 -3.38 -21.15
CA ARG A 136 7.12 -3.06 -20.43
C ARG A 136 7.95 -2.10 -21.29
N PRO A 137 8.76 -1.24 -20.68
CA PRO A 137 9.70 -0.42 -21.44
C PRO A 137 10.70 -1.30 -22.17
N GLU A 138 11.17 -0.83 -23.32
CA GLU A 138 12.30 -1.44 -24.00
C GLU A 138 13.55 -1.38 -23.12
N LEU A 139 14.35 -2.45 -23.11
CA LEU A 139 15.53 -2.53 -22.25
C LEU A 139 16.51 -1.38 -22.48
N SER A 140 16.69 -0.96 -23.73
CA SER A 140 17.54 0.17 -24.10
C SER A 140 17.15 1.52 -23.49
N LYS A 141 15.88 1.66 -23.04
CA LYS A 141 15.40 2.88 -22.38
C LYS A 141 15.65 2.91 -20.87
N VAL A 142 15.96 1.75 -20.28
CA VAL A 142 16.08 1.60 -18.79
C VAL A 142 17.40 0.98 -18.36
N VAL A 143 18.17 0.45 -19.31
CA VAL A 143 19.49 -0.14 -19.07
C VAL A 143 20.53 0.64 -19.86
N SER A 144 21.56 1.08 -19.18
CA SER A 144 22.76 1.64 -19.81
C SER A 144 23.99 0.88 -19.26
N TYR A 145 24.99 0.77 -20.11
CA TYR A 145 26.30 0.20 -19.72
C TYR A 145 27.23 1.36 -19.42
N TRP A 146 27.90 1.29 -18.26
CA TRP A 146 28.93 2.27 -17.97
C TRP A 146 30.18 1.93 -18.80
N GLU A 147 30.62 2.88 -19.59
CA GLU A 147 31.83 2.79 -20.39
C GLU A 147 32.83 3.80 -19.84
N GLU A 148 34.11 3.41 -19.71
CA GLU A 148 35.18 4.34 -19.42
C GLU A 148 35.36 5.27 -20.62
N PHE A 149 35.29 6.59 -20.37
CA PHE A 149 35.57 7.63 -21.35
C PHE A 149 37.05 7.93 -21.40
#